data_d4111aa4e8ceda0541dca90e3014b6dc
#
_entry.id   d4111aa4e8ceda0541dca90e3014b6dc
#
_cell.length_a   1.000
_cell.length_b   1.000
_cell.length_c   1.000
_cell.angle_alpha   90.00
_cell.angle_beta   90.00
_cell.angle_gamma   90.00
#
_symmetry.space_group_name_H-M   'P 1'
#
loop_
_entity.id
_entity.type
_entity.pdbx_description
1 polymer ?
#
loop_
_entity_poly.entity_id
_entity_poly.type
_entity_poly.pdbx_seq_one_letter_code
_entity_poly.pdbx_strand_id
1 'polypeptide(L)'
;MNLNELRDKAYRNAVTHGFHDEELSNEHCLCLVISELMEAVKADRKGRFAKVPVDKKGTIFDERTFHYQNKYFAENFETYIKDCVEDELADACIRLLDLAGLRNISIDDFSGEMIYEATESCNNETFTESIYAISTIPIRCEYEYDSLLENQLNSMLLAIFGFAKHLNIDLI
;
A
#
# COMPACT_ATOMS: atom_id res chain seq x y z
N MET A 1 2.63 3.97 -14.02
CA MET A 1 1.19 3.85 -13.65
C MET A 1 0.73 5.21 -13.13
N ASN A 2 -0.51 5.62 -13.38
CA ASN A 2 -1.04 6.91 -12.91
C ASN A 2 -1.65 6.72 -11.51
N LEU A 3 -1.01 7.24 -10.46
CA LEU A 3 -1.46 7.11 -9.09
C LEU A 3 -2.80 7.81 -8.83
N ASN A 4 -3.10 8.90 -9.54
CA ASN A 4 -4.39 9.57 -9.43
C ASN A 4 -5.55 8.75 -10.03
N GLU A 5 -5.29 7.95 -11.08
CA GLU A 5 -6.29 6.98 -11.57
C GLU A 5 -6.53 5.84 -10.58
N LEU A 6 -5.47 5.38 -9.89
CA LEU A 6 -5.60 4.38 -8.83
C LEU A 6 -6.34 4.94 -7.61
N ARG A 7 -6.02 6.18 -7.20
CA ARG A 7 -6.77 6.92 -6.17
C ARG A 7 -8.27 6.91 -6.47
N ASP A 8 -8.63 7.28 -7.67
CA ASP A 8 -10.04 7.35 -8.08
C ASP A 8 -10.71 5.96 -8.10
N LYS A 9 -9.95 4.91 -8.42
CA LYS A 9 -10.45 3.52 -8.35
C LYS A 9 -10.62 3.05 -6.90
N ALA A 10 -9.63 3.29 -6.04
CA ALA A 10 -9.67 2.93 -4.63
C ALA A 10 -10.88 3.59 -3.95
N TYR A 11 -11.04 4.90 -4.12
CA TYR A 11 -12.16 5.65 -3.56
C TYR A 11 -13.52 5.13 -4.06
N ARG A 12 -13.70 4.94 -5.37
CA ARG A 12 -14.96 4.40 -5.91
C ARG A 12 -15.27 3.00 -5.37
N ASN A 13 -14.25 2.17 -5.21
CA ASN A 13 -14.41 0.84 -4.64
C ASN A 13 -14.87 0.93 -3.18
N ALA A 14 -14.24 1.77 -2.37
CA ALA A 14 -14.60 2.00 -0.97
C ALA A 14 -16.04 2.52 -0.82
N VAL A 15 -16.45 3.50 -1.64
CA VAL A 15 -17.84 4.00 -1.68
C VAL A 15 -18.83 2.87 -2.02
N THR A 16 -18.51 2.03 -3.00
CA THR A 16 -19.40 0.93 -3.42
C THR A 16 -19.60 -0.10 -2.30
N HIS A 17 -18.62 -0.24 -1.41
CA HIS A 17 -18.69 -1.17 -0.27
C HIS A 17 -19.17 -0.52 1.03
N GLY A 18 -19.60 0.76 0.99
CA GLY A 18 -20.17 1.46 2.13
C GLY A 18 -19.15 1.94 3.17
N PHE A 19 -17.84 1.96 2.84
CA PHE A 19 -16.81 2.39 3.79
C PHE A 19 -16.88 3.89 4.12
N HIS A 20 -17.62 4.67 3.34
CA HIS A 20 -17.83 6.11 3.51
C HIS A 20 -19.28 6.47 3.86
N ASP A 21 -20.09 5.51 4.33
CA ASP A 21 -21.46 5.77 4.78
C ASP A 21 -21.49 6.64 6.06
N GLU A 22 -20.40 6.63 6.82
CA GLU A 22 -20.17 7.51 7.96
C GLU A 22 -19.00 8.46 7.69
N GLU A 23 -19.06 9.67 8.27
CA GLU A 23 -17.96 10.63 8.18
C GLU A 23 -16.80 10.20 9.09
N LEU A 24 -15.66 9.87 8.49
CA LEU A 24 -14.44 9.47 9.20
C LEU A 24 -13.43 10.61 9.24
N SER A 25 -12.74 10.77 10.38
CA SER A 25 -11.63 11.72 10.50
C SER A 25 -10.39 11.22 9.74
N ASN A 26 -9.46 12.13 9.45
CA ASN A 26 -8.19 11.78 8.82
C ASN A 26 -7.38 10.82 9.69
N GLU A 27 -7.36 11.08 11.00
CA GLU A 27 -6.64 10.27 11.98
C GLU A 27 -7.19 8.84 12.04
N HIS A 28 -8.53 8.68 11.92
CA HIS A 28 -9.14 7.36 11.83
C HIS A 28 -8.63 6.62 10.59
N CYS A 29 -8.70 7.24 9.43
CA CYS A 29 -8.23 6.63 8.17
C CYS A 29 -6.73 6.32 8.21
N LEU A 30 -5.90 7.23 8.73
CA LEU A 30 -4.46 7.01 8.89
C LEU A 30 -4.15 5.89 9.90
N CYS A 31 -4.96 5.75 10.96
CA CYS A 31 -4.84 4.63 11.89
C CYS A 31 -5.11 3.29 11.20
N LEU A 32 -6.06 3.23 10.26
CA LEU A 32 -6.30 2.03 9.45
C LEU A 32 -5.10 1.70 8.54
N VAL A 33 -4.44 2.72 7.95
CA VAL A 33 -3.19 2.50 7.20
C VAL A 33 -2.11 1.88 8.10
N ILE A 34 -1.93 2.42 9.30
CA ILE A 34 -0.97 1.88 10.29
C ILE A 34 -1.34 0.43 10.67
N SER A 35 -2.62 0.10 10.74
CA SER A 35 -3.09 -1.28 10.99
C SER A 35 -2.58 -2.25 9.92
N GLU A 36 -2.68 -1.91 8.63
CA GLU A 36 -2.15 -2.76 7.55
C GLU A 36 -0.62 -2.89 7.63
N LEU A 37 0.08 -1.80 7.94
CA LEU A 37 1.54 -1.85 8.16
C LEU A 37 1.91 -2.79 9.33
N MET A 38 1.11 -2.84 10.40
CA MET A 38 1.32 -3.80 11.51
C MET A 38 0.96 -5.23 11.10
N GLU A 39 0.02 -5.43 10.18
CA GLU A 39 -0.25 -6.75 9.59
C GLU A 39 0.90 -7.21 8.70
N ALA A 40 1.55 -6.31 7.95
CA ALA A 40 2.79 -6.62 7.24
C ALA A 40 3.91 -7.10 8.19
N VAL A 41 4.09 -6.46 9.36
CA VAL A 41 5.03 -6.93 10.40
C VAL A 41 4.66 -8.34 10.89
N LYS A 42 3.38 -8.61 11.07
CA LYS A 42 2.91 -9.94 11.49
C LYS A 42 3.15 -11.00 10.40
N ALA A 43 2.99 -10.63 9.12
CA ALA A 43 3.27 -11.49 7.97
C ALA A 43 4.77 -11.80 7.87
N ASP A 44 5.65 -10.77 7.96
CA ASP A 44 7.10 -10.91 7.95
C ASP A 44 7.58 -11.85 9.07
N ARG A 45 7.15 -11.65 10.31
CA ARG A 45 7.49 -12.50 11.45
C ARG A 45 7.08 -13.98 11.28
N LYS A 46 6.14 -14.25 10.41
CA LYS A 46 5.70 -15.61 10.02
C LYS A 46 6.39 -16.12 8.77
N GLY A 47 7.23 -15.30 8.11
CA GLY A 47 7.85 -15.61 6.83
C GLY A 47 6.83 -15.75 5.70
N ARG A 48 5.70 -15.03 5.77
CA ARG A 48 4.63 -15.07 4.77
C ARG A 48 4.88 -14.03 3.70
N PHE A 49 5.51 -14.45 2.62
CA PHE A 49 5.69 -13.71 1.38
C PHE A 49 4.91 -14.37 0.25
N ALA A 50 4.49 -13.59 -0.73
CA ALA A 50 3.76 -14.11 -1.89
C ALA A 50 4.57 -15.17 -2.62
N LYS A 51 3.94 -16.31 -2.95
CA LYS A 51 4.55 -17.44 -3.65
C LYS A 51 3.78 -17.76 -4.92
N VAL A 52 3.61 -16.75 -5.76
CA VAL A 52 2.83 -16.87 -7.00
C VAL A 52 3.53 -17.82 -7.97
N PRO A 53 2.91 -18.95 -8.34
CA PRO A 53 3.47 -19.85 -9.32
C PRO A 53 3.64 -19.18 -10.69
N VAL A 54 4.81 -19.34 -11.28
CA VAL A 54 5.12 -18.88 -12.64
C VAL A 54 5.27 -20.09 -13.53
N ASP A 55 4.41 -20.25 -14.52
CA ASP A 55 4.53 -21.27 -15.54
C ASP A 55 5.17 -20.72 -16.83
N LYS A 56 5.30 -21.57 -17.87
CA LYS A 56 5.85 -21.17 -19.17
C LYS A 56 5.03 -20.13 -19.92
N LYS A 57 3.81 -19.81 -19.45
CA LYS A 57 2.88 -18.87 -20.08
C LYS A 57 2.76 -17.56 -19.29
N GLY A 58 3.42 -17.42 -18.15
CA GLY A 58 3.35 -16.29 -17.25
C GLY A 58 2.82 -16.67 -15.86
N THR A 59 2.50 -15.67 -15.05
CA THR A 59 1.92 -15.90 -13.72
C THR A 59 0.44 -16.30 -13.82
N ILE A 60 -0.08 -16.94 -12.78
CA ILE A 60 -1.52 -17.25 -12.68
C ILE A 60 -2.40 -15.98 -12.57
N PHE A 61 -1.80 -14.81 -12.41
CA PHE A 61 -2.46 -13.49 -12.34
C PHE A 61 -2.24 -12.65 -13.62
N ASP A 62 -1.92 -13.27 -14.77
CA ASP A 62 -1.83 -12.54 -16.03
C ASP A 62 -3.22 -12.01 -16.49
N GLU A 63 -3.22 -11.03 -17.42
CA GLU A 63 -4.46 -10.42 -17.94
C GLU A 63 -5.47 -11.43 -18.46
N ARG A 64 -5.03 -12.62 -18.92
CA ARG A 64 -5.90 -13.67 -19.43
C ARG A 64 -6.64 -14.38 -18.30
N THR A 65 -6.02 -14.58 -17.14
CA THR A 65 -6.68 -15.12 -15.95
C THR A 65 -7.64 -14.12 -15.33
N PHE A 66 -7.36 -12.82 -15.43
CA PHE A 66 -8.24 -11.76 -14.96
C PHE A 66 -9.57 -11.70 -15.73
N HIS A 67 -9.55 -12.00 -17.04
CA HIS A 67 -10.76 -12.05 -17.87
C HIS A 67 -11.56 -13.35 -17.74
N TYR A 68 -10.96 -14.44 -17.28
CA TYR A 68 -11.60 -15.75 -17.14
C TYR A 68 -12.17 -16.00 -15.74
N GLN A 69 -12.99 -15.07 -15.27
CA GLN A 69 -13.88 -15.19 -14.12
C GLN A 69 -13.27 -15.21 -12.72
N ASN A 70 -13.75 -14.29 -11.93
CA ASN A 70 -13.63 -14.00 -10.52
C ASN A 70 -13.33 -15.20 -9.58
N LYS A 71 -13.76 -16.42 -9.88
CA LYS A 71 -13.58 -17.56 -9.00
C LYS A 71 -12.13 -18.03 -8.93
N TYR A 72 -11.48 -18.24 -10.08
CA TYR A 72 -10.07 -18.68 -10.10
C TYR A 72 -9.13 -17.60 -9.59
N PHE A 73 -9.45 -16.32 -9.86
CA PHE A 73 -8.68 -15.22 -9.30
C PHE A 73 -8.81 -15.19 -7.78
N ALA A 74 -10.02 -15.27 -7.24
CA ALA A 74 -10.25 -15.27 -5.79
C ALA A 74 -9.57 -16.45 -5.09
N GLU A 75 -9.70 -17.67 -5.64
CA GLU A 75 -9.06 -18.86 -5.08
C GLU A 75 -7.53 -18.77 -5.09
N ASN A 76 -6.96 -18.24 -6.16
CA ASN A 76 -5.52 -18.04 -6.27
C ASN A 76 -5.02 -16.92 -5.36
N PHE A 77 -5.75 -15.82 -5.27
CA PHE A 77 -5.44 -14.72 -4.35
C PHE A 77 -5.42 -15.22 -2.90
N GLU A 78 -6.48 -15.87 -2.46
CA GLU A 78 -6.58 -16.47 -1.12
C GLU A 78 -5.44 -17.46 -0.82
N THR A 79 -4.99 -18.21 -1.84
CA THR A 79 -4.00 -19.25 -1.66
C THR A 79 -2.57 -18.72 -1.61
N TYR A 80 -2.23 -17.73 -2.43
CA TYR A 80 -0.84 -17.36 -2.72
C TYR A 80 -0.47 -15.95 -2.29
N ILE A 81 -1.44 -15.06 -2.11
CA ILE A 81 -1.19 -13.65 -1.83
C ILE A 81 -1.77 -13.23 -0.48
N LYS A 82 -3.03 -13.52 -0.21
CA LYS A 82 -3.74 -12.99 0.95
C LYS A 82 -2.98 -13.12 2.27
N ASP A 83 -2.99 -12.07 3.06
CA ASP A 83 -2.29 -11.89 4.33
C ASP A 83 -0.75 -12.12 4.23
N CYS A 84 -0.12 -11.91 3.08
CA CYS A 84 1.34 -11.87 2.95
C CYS A 84 1.88 -10.44 3.01
N VAL A 85 3.20 -10.28 3.09
CA VAL A 85 3.83 -8.95 3.17
C VAL A 85 3.43 -8.05 2.01
N GLU A 86 3.41 -8.59 0.79
CA GLU A 86 3.06 -7.85 -0.42
C GLU A 86 1.61 -7.36 -0.39
N ASP A 87 0.70 -8.18 0.09
CA ASP A 87 -0.72 -7.87 0.23
C ASP A 87 -0.95 -6.73 1.22
N GLU A 88 -0.39 -6.86 2.40
CA GLU A 88 -0.55 -5.87 3.47
C GLU A 88 0.09 -4.51 3.11
N LEU A 89 1.22 -4.50 2.39
CA LEU A 89 1.80 -3.26 1.88
C LEU A 89 0.92 -2.64 0.77
N ALA A 90 0.31 -3.47 -0.08
CA ALA A 90 -0.63 -3.01 -1.10
C ALA A 90 -1.90 -2.45 -0.45
N ASP A 91 -2.44 -3.10 0.59
CA ASP A 91 -3.61 -2.63 1.33
C ASP A 91 -3.34 -1.30 2.03
N ALA A 92 -2.16 -1.11 2.62
CA ALA A 92 -1.75 0.19 3.16
C ALA A 92 -1.76 1.29 2.08
N CYS A 93 -1.24 1.00 0.87
CA CYS A 93 -1.30 1.93 -0.26
C CYS A 93 -2.73 2.21 -0.72
N ILE A 94 -3.59 1.18 -0.81
CA ILE A 94 -4.99 1.32 -1.21
C ILE A 94 -5.74 2.22 -0.23
N ARG A 95 -5.53 2.07 1.09
CA ARG A 95 -6.13 2.94 2.11
C ARG A 95 -5.64 4.39 2.03
N LEU A 96 -4.35 4.62 1.73
CA LEU A 96 -3.83 5.98 1.51
C LEU A 96 -4.46 6.63 0.26
N LEU A 97 -4.58 5.87 -0.82
CA LEU A 97 -5.21 6.33 -2.05
C LEU A 97 -6.72 6.58 -1.87
N ASP A 98 -7.41 5.75 -1.11
CA ASP A 98 -8.81 5.95 -0.74
C ASP A 98 -8.99 7.24 0.06
N LEU A 99 -8.18 7.48 1.09
CA LEU A 99 -8.21 8.72 1.86
C LEU A 99 -7.93 9.95 0.98
N ALA A 100 -6.95 9.86 0.08
CA ALA A 100 -6.67 10.93 -0.88
C ALA A 100 -7.89 11.20 -1.79
N GLY A 101 -8.58 10.16 -2.26
CA GLY A 101 -9.82 10.28 -3.02
C GLY A 101 -10.95 10.91 -2.22
N LEU A 102 -11.14 10.47 -0.98
CA LEU A 102 -12.14 11.01 -0.05
C LEU A 102 -11.96 12.51 0.22
N ARG A 103 -10.71 12.98 0.29
CA ARG A 103 -10.34 14.38 0.53
C ARG A 103 -10.05 15.17 -0.74
N ASN A 104 -10.20 14.57 -1.92
CA ASN A 104 -9.89 15.16 -3.22
C ASN A 104 -8.45 15.72 -3.30
N ILE A 105 -7.50 14.98 -2.75
CA ILE A 105 -6.07 15.31 -2.75
C ILE A 105 -5.40 14.67 -3.97
N SER A 106 -4.54 15.42 -4.64
CA SER A 106 -3.71 14.89 -5.73
C SER A 106 -2.51 14.13 -5.16
N ILE A 107 -2.17 13.03 -5.81
CA ILE A 107 -0.97 12.26 -5.50
C ILE A 107 0.13 12.64 -6.50
N ASP A 108 1.33 12.83 -5.99
CA ASP A 108 2.51 13.17 -6.79
C ASP A 108 2.92 12.04 -7.74
N ASP A 109 3.55 12.40 -8.83
CA ASP A 109 4.25 11.45 -9.71
C ASP A 109 5.64 11.16 -9.13
N PHE A 110 5.81 10.01 -8.51
CA PHE A 110 7.11 9.59 -7.99
C PHE A 110 7.99 9.06 -9.11
N SER A 111 9.11 9.74 -9.35
CA SER A 111 10.11 9.23 -10.28
C SER A 111 10.81 7.99 -9.73
N GLY A 112 11.38 7.17 -10.64
CA GLY A 112 12.18 6.01 -10.21
C GLY A 112 13.38 6.42 -9.34
N GLU A 113 13.91 7.62 -9.51
CA GLU A 113 14.99 8.18 -8.69
C GLU A 113 14.50 8.48 -7.26
N MET A 114 13.35 9.14 -7.10
CA MET A 114 12.74 9.38 -5.78
C MET A 114 12.49 8.08 -5.02
N ILE A 115 11.92 7.07 -5.69
CA ILE A 115 11.68 5.77 -5.07
C ILE A 115 13.00 5.09 -4.70
N TYR A 116 14.03 5.19 -5.54
CA TYR A 116 15.35 4.65 -5.25
C TYR A 116 15.99 5.34 -4.04
N GLU A 117 15.98 6.66 -3.97
CA GLU A 117 16.46 7.41 -2.81
C GLU A 117 15.72 7.02 -1.52
N ALA A 118 14.42 6.78 -1.60
CA ALA A 118 13.63 6.33 -0.46
C ALA A 118 14.06 4.94 0.05
N THR A 119 14.68 4.07 -0.79
CA THR A 119 15.23 2.77 -0.33
C THR A 119 16.42 2.94 0.63
N GLU A 120 17.18 4.03 0.50
CA GLU A 120 18.39 4.24 1.31
C GLU A 120 18.10 4.36 2.80
N SER A 121 16.91 4.86 3.15
CA SER A 121 16.46 4.96 4.54
C SER A 121 16.32 3.60 5.22
N CYS A 122 16.15 2.52 4.44
CA CYS A 122 15.94 1.16 4.94
C CYS A 122 17.26 0.35 5.06
N ASN A 123 18.38 0.84 4.54
CA ASN A 123 19.61 0.06 4.36
C ASN A 123 20.22 -0.52 5.65
N ASN A 124 19.96 0.09 6.81
CA ASN A 124 20.52 -0.34 8.10
C ASN A 124 19.42 -0.72 9.10
N GLU A 125 18.19 -0.87 8.62
CA GLU A 125 17.03 -1.17 9.47
C GLU A 125 16.54 -2.60 9.25
N THR A 126 15.99 -3.17 10.29
CA THR A 126 15.16 -4.37 10.15
C THR A 126 13.81 -4.02 9.55
N PHE A 127 13.09 -5.03 9.04
CA PHE A 127 11.72 -4.87 8.55
C PHE A 127 10.84 -4.07 9.53
N THR A 128 10.86 -4.47 10.81
CA THR A 128 10.02 -3.84 11.85
C THR A 128 10.44 -2.39 12.13
N GLU A 129 11.73 -2.07 12.09
CA GLU A 129 12.22 -0.70 12.28
C GLU A 129 11.79 0.21 11.13
N SER A 130 11.88 -0.26 9.88
CA SER A 130 11.38 0.48 8.72
C SER A 130 9.87 0.74 8.80
N ILE A 131 9.07 -0.28 9.15
CA ILE A 131 7.63 -0.10 9.35
C ILE A 131 7.33 0.86 10.50
N TYR A 132 8.08 0.79 11.61
CA TYR A 132 7.94 1.74 12.71
C TYR A 132 8.20 3.18 12.24
N ALA A 133 9.28 3.41 11.48
CA ALA A 133 9.60 4.73 10.93
C ALA A 133 8.48 5.25 10.02
N ILE A 134 7.99 4.43 9.08
CA ILE A 134 6.88 4.78 8.19
C ILE A 134 5.62 5.12 8.99
N SER A 135 5.27 4.32 9.99
CA SER A 135 4.08 4.52 10.83
C SER A 135 4.11 5.83 11.63
N THR A 136 5.28 6.41 11.89
CA THR A 136 5.41 7.69 12.60
C THR A 136 5.21 8.90 11.70
N ILE A 137 5.26 8.76 10.37
CA ILE A 137 5.16 9.88 9.42
C ILE A 137 3.91 10.74 9.68
N PRO A 138 2.67 10.21 9.73
CA PRO A 138 1.48 11.03 9.91
C PRO A 138 1.49 11.76 11.26
N ILE A 139 1.94 11.11 12.33
CA ILE A 139 2.00 11.69 13.66
C ILE A 139 2.99 12.86 13.70
N ARG A 140 4.18 12.69 13.12
CA ARG A 140 5.20 13.75 13.05
C ARG A 140 4.75 14.89 12.14
N CYS A 141 4.15 14.58 11.00
CA CYS A 141 3.61 15.59 10.10
C CYS A 141 2.55 16.45 10.79
N GLU A 142 1.64 15.85 11.54
CA GLU A 142 0.57 16.55 12.24
C GLU A 142 1.06 17.35 13.45
N TYR A 143 1.85 16.72 14.33
CA TYR A 143 2.15 17.31 15.65
C TYR A 143 3.52 17.96 15.76
N GLU A 144 4.47 17.67 14.87
CA GLU A 144 5.80 18.27 14.90
C GLU A 144 6.01 19.30 13.80
N TYR A 145 5.45 19.08 12.61
CA TYR A 145 5.74 19.88 11.42
C TYR A 145 4.57 20.73 10.93
N ASP A 146 3.35 20.58 11.51
CA ASP A 146 2.12 21.26 11.05
C ASP A 146 1.97 21.15 9.50
N SER A 147 2.18 19.94 8.99
CA SER A 147 2.22 19.70 7.56
C SER A 147 0.84 19.40 7.00
N LEU A 148 0.58 19.86 5.77
CA LEU A 148 -0.68 19.59 5.08
C LEU A 148 -0.87 18.07 4.89
N LEU A 149 -2.13 17.61 4.93
CA LEU A 149 -2.49 16.20 4.72
C LEU A 149 -1.94 15.66 3.40
N GLU A 150 -1.92 16.46 2.34
CA GLU A 150 -1.33 16.11 1.04
C GLU A 150 0.13 15.68 1.18
N ASN A 151 0.95 16.42 1.93
CA ASN A 151 2.34 16.08 2.18
C ASN A 151 2.48 14.79 3.00
N GLN A 152 1.57 14.59 3.97
CA GLN A 152 1.55 13.37 4.79
C GLN A 152 1.31 12.14 3.91
N LEU A 153 0.28 12.18 3.06
CA LEU A 153 -0.08 11.06 2.18
C LEU A 153 1.02 10.75 1.17
N ASN A 154 1.57 11.78 0.51
CA ASN A 154 2.65 11.62 -0.46
C ASN A 154 3.92 11.06 0.21
N SER A 155 4.28 11.56 1.40
CA SER A 155 5.44 11.07 2.15
C SER A 155 5.28 9.60 2.57
N MET A 156 4.08 9.19 3.02
CA MET A 156 3.82 7.81 3.39
C MET A 156 3.87 6.88 2.18
N LEU A 157 3.22 7.25 1.06
CA LEU A 157 3.24 6.45 -0.18
C LEU A 157 4.66 6.27 -0.70
N LEU A 158 5.45 7.35 -0.77
CA LEU A 158 6.83 7.29 -1.21
C LEU A 158 7.67 6.39 -0.30
N ALA A 159 7.49 6.48 1.01
CA ALA A 159 8.21 5.65 1.97
C ALA A 159 7.83 4.15 1.83
N ILE A 160 6.54 3.82 1.62
CA ILE A 160 6.09 2.45 1.38
C ILE A 160 6.65 1.91 0.06
N PHE A 161 6.65 2.71 -1.02
CA PHE A 161 7.24 2.30 -2.31
C PHE A 161 8.75 2.09 -2.22
N GLY A 162 9.46 2.96 -1.51
CA GLY A 162 10.89 2.79 -1.23
C GLY A 162 11.17 1.52 -0.45
N PHE A 163 10.39 1.24 0.60
CA PHE A 163 10.51 0.05 1.39
C PHE A 163 10.19 -1.23 0.60
N ALA A 164 9.10 -1.25 -0.16
CA ALA A 164 8.77 -2.36 -1.04
C ALA A 164 9.89 -2.63 -2.06
N LYS A 165 10.43 -1.56 -2.67
CA LYS A 165 11.57 -1.65 -3.59
C LYS A 165 12.81 -2.22 -2.92
N HIS A 166 13.10 -1.84 -1.67
CA HIS A 166 14.19 -2.39 -0.86
C HIS A 166 14.02 -3.91 -0.66
N LEU A 167 12.80 -4.38 -0.47
CA LEU A 167 12.46 -5.80 -0.35
C LEU A 167 12.40 -6.56 -1.69
N ASN A 168 12.62 -5.89 -2.83
CA ASN A 168 12.40 -6.40 -4.18
C ASN A 168 10.93 -6.77 -4.46
N ILE A 169 10.00 -6.09 -3.84
CA ILE A 169 8.56 -6.19 -4.06
C ILE A 169 8.15 -5.12 -5.08
N ASP A 170 7.39 -5.52 -6.10
CA ASP A 170 6.81 -4.64 -7.10
C ASP A 170 5.35 -4.35 -6.72
N LEU A 171 5.10 -3.13 -6.23
CA LEU A 171 3.75 -2.65 -5.87
C LEU A 171 3.11 -1.79 -6.97
N ILE A 172 3.82 -1.51 -8.08
CA ILE A 172 3.39 -0.55 -9.09
C ILE A 172 3.40 -1.18 -10.48
#